data_4be3cd63c87af8743c2fe560dc936e24
#
_entry.id   4be3cd63c87af8743c2fe560dc936e24
#
_cell.length_a   1.000
_cell.length_b   1.000
_cell.length_c   1.000
_cell.angle_alpha   90.00
_cell.angle_beta   90.00
_cell.angle_gamma   90.00
#
_symmetry.space_group_name_H-M   'P 1'
#
loop_
_entity.id
_entity.type
_entity.pdbx_description
1 polymer ?
#
loop_
_entity_poly.entity_id
_entity_poly.type
_entity_poly.pdbx_seq_one_letter_code
_entity_poly.pdbx_strand_id
1 'polypeptide(L)'
;MKRKSFYIGLGLLVLFIIWTVALQFVDVGAIGPQGSSVGFASLNKIIHNITGVHMSLYTITDWLGLVPICFIMGFGILGLCEWIKRRNLFKVDYNILTLGGFYIVVMVAYIFFEMFVVNYRPILINGILEASYPSSTTMLVMCVMPPAIMQFNSRIKNNGVKKCVNISILAFIAFMVIGRLVSGVHWFSDIIGGALLSSGLVMIYHSVNNIAQHK
;
A
#
# COMPACT_ATOMS: atom_id res chain seq x y z
N MET A 1 -17.38 -6.00 -16.81
CA MET A 1 -16.11 -5.62 -16.17
C MET A 1 -16.26 -5.26 -14.69
N LYS A 2 -17.21 -4.46 -14.26
CA LYS A 2 -17.36 -3.92 -12.89
C LYS A 2 -17.44 -5.00 -11.79
N ARG A 3 -18.34 -5.99 -11.95
CA ARG A 3 -18.47 -7.10 -10.99
C ARG A 3 -17.20 -7.97 -10.90
N LYS A 4 -16.49 -8.13 -12.05
CA LYS A 4 -15.26 -8.94 -12.08
C LYS A 4 -14.15 -8.33 -11.21
N SER A 5 -13.92 -7.01 -11.28
CA SER A 5 -12.94 -6.34 -10.43
C SER A 5 -13.27 -6.44 -8.93
N PHE A 6 -14.56 -6.37 -8.58
CA PHE A 6 -14.99 -6.55 -7.20
C PHE A 6 -14.67 -7.94 -6.66
N TYR A 7 -15.02 -9.00 -7.41
CA TYR A 7 -14.73 -10.37 -6.99
C TYR A 7 -13.23 -10.68 -6.96
N ILE A 8 -12.44 -10.11 -7.89
CA ILE A 8 -10.97 -10.22 -7.84
C ILE A 8 -10.44 -9.54 -6.56
N GLY A 9 -10.92 -8.33 -6.25
CA GLY A 9 -10.52 -7.63 -5.03
C GLY A 9 -10.87 -8.43 -3.77
N LEU A 10 -12.08 -8.98 -3.71
CA LEU A 10 -12.49 -9.84 -2.60
C LEU A 10 -11.61 -11.10 -2.49
N GLY A 11 -11.31 -11.76 -3.62
CA GLY A 11 -10.40 -12.91 -3.65
C GLY A 11 -9.00 -12.59 -3.15
N LEU A 12 -8.45 -11.40 -3.50
CA LEU A 12 -7.15 -10.93 -3.01
C LEU A 12 -7.18 -10.64 -1.50
N LEU A 13 -8.27 -10.09 -0.97
CA LEU A 13 -8.41 -9.89 0.48
C LEU A 13 -8.54 -11.22 1.23
N VAL A 14 -9.26 -12.18 0.69
CA VAL A 14 -9.30 -13.54 1.26
C VAL A 14 -7.91 -14.17 1.24
N LEU A 15 -7.18 -14.04 0.12
CA LEU A 15 -5.80 -14.54 0.03
C LEU A 15 -4.88 -13.84 1.03
N PHE A 16 -5.04 -12.52 1.23
CA PHE A 16 -4.33 -11.77 2.27
C PHE A 16 -4.60 -12.32 3.68
N ILE A 17 -5.87 -12.62 4.00
CA ILE A 17 -6.23 -13.19 5.30
C ILE A 17 -5.58 -14.57 5.47
N ILE A 18 -5.68 -15.43 4.46
CA ILE A 18 -5.04 -16.76 4.46
C ILE A 18 -3.51 -16.61 4.65
N TRP A 19 -2.88 -15.69 3.94
CA TRP A 19 -1.45 -15.40 4.06
C TRP A 19 -1.08 -14.94 5.48
N THR A 20 -1.87 -14.02 6.06
CA THR A 20 -1.65 -13.49 7.42
C THR A 20 -1.80 -14.60 8.47
N VAL A 21 -2.81 -15.46 8.32
CA VAL A 21 -3.01 -16.60 9.21
C VAL A 21 -1.86 -17.61 9.04
N ALA A 22 -1.46 -17.91 7.81
CA ALA A 22 -0.36 -18.84 7.55
C ALA A 22 0.95 -18.41 8.20
N LEU A 23 1.24 -17.11 8.29
CA LEU A 23 2.41 -16.55 8.98
C LEU A 23 2.48 -16.93 10.47
N GLN A 24 1.34 -17.26 11.11
CA GLN A 24 1.32 -17.63 12.53
C GLN A 24 1.62 -19.12 12.77
N PHE A 25 1.49 -19.96 11.73
CA PHE A 25 1.53 -21.41 11.90
C PHE A 25 2.52 -22.13 10.99
N VAL A 26 2.90 -21.53 9.85
CA VAL A 26 3.74 -22.18 8.85
C VAL A 26 5.19 -21.75 9.01
N ASP A 27 6.07 -22.71 9.24
CA ASP A 27 7.51 -22.51 9.31
C ASP A 27 7.91 -21.33 10.19
N VAL A 28 7.39 -21.33 11.43
CA VAL A 28 7.65 -20.29 12.43
C VAL A 28 9.00 -20.56 13.11
N GLY A 29 9.90 -19.59 13.05
CA GLY A 29 11.24 -19.68 13.63
C GLY A 29 11.72 -18.39 14.28
N ALA A 30 12.57 -18.50 15.30
CA ALA A 30 13.16 -17.36 16.02
C ALA A 30 14.35 -16.78 15.24
N ILE A 31 14.08 -16.20 14.06
CA ILE A 31 15.09 -15.65 13.15
C ILE A 31 15.24 -14.13 13.23
N GLY A 32 14.33 -13.46 13.92
CA GLY A 32 14.36 -12.01 14.10
C GLY A 32 15.25 -11.56 15.27
N PRO A 33 15.49 -10.24 15.39
CA PRO A 33 16.26 -9.67 16.50
C PRO A 33 15.62 -10.02 17.84
N GLN A 34 16.47 -10.14 18.88
CA GLN A 34 16.06 -10.50 20.25
C GLN A 34 15.29 -11.83 20.33
N GLY A 35 15.48 -12.73 19.36
CA GLY A 35 14.78 -14.01 19.30
C GLY A 35 13.32 -13.91 18.88
N SER A 36 12.90 -12.82 18.24
CA SER A 36 11.53 -12.67 17.75
C SER A 36 11.19 -13.72 16.71
N SER A 37 10.01 -14.32 16.86
CA SER A 37 9.50 -15.35 15.95
C SER A 37 8.96 -14.72 14.67
N VAL A 38 9.21 -15.38 13.54
CA VAL A 38 8.81 -14.95 12.20
C VAL A 38 8.24 -16.15 11.45
N GLY A 39 7.07 -16.00 10.84
CA GLY A 39 6.51 -17.04 9.97
C GLY A 39 7.21 -17.10 8.62
N PHE A 40 7.10 -18.23 7.92
CA PHE A 40 7.87 -18.54 6.70
C PHE A 40 9.37 -18.28 6.89
N ALA A 41 9.89 -18.69 8.05
CA ALA A 41 11.25 -18.36 8.51
C ALA A 41 12.32 -18.77 7.50
N SER A 42 12.23 -19.96 6.92
CA SER A 42 13.19 -20.46 5.93
C SER A 42 13.21 -19.58 4.69
N LEU A 43 12.06 -19.28 4.13
CA LEU A 43 11.92 -18.42 2.94
C LEU A 43 12.40 -16.99 3.21
N ASN A 44 11.97 -16.42 4.31
CA ASN A 44 12.34 -15.07 4.73
C ASN A 44 13.86 -14.96 4.95
N LYS A 45 14.48 -15.95 5.61
CA LYS A 45 15.92 -16.01 5.83
C LYS A 45 16.72 -16.12 4.52
N ILE A 46 16.27 -16.98 3.58
CA ILE A 46 16.93 -17.13 2.28
C ILE A 46 16.91 -15.79 1.53
N ILE A 47 15.76 -15.15 1.41
CA ILE A 47 15.63 -13.89 0.68
C ILE A 47 16.41 -12.78 1.37
N HIS A 48 16.35 -12.68 2.69
CA HIS A 48 17.09 -11.68 3.45
C HIS A 48 18.62 -11.87 3.31
N ASN A 49 19.11 -13.11 3.27
CA ASN A 49 20.53 -13.39 3.02
C ASN A 49 20.96 -12.97 1.61
N ILE A 50 20.08 -13.07 0.61
CA ILE A 50 20.38 -12.66 -0.77
C ILE A 50 20.35 -11.13 -0.90
N THR A 51 19.36 -10.48 -0.31
CA THR A 51 19.21 -9.02 -0.41
C THR A 51 20.17 -8.27 0.50
N GLY A 52 20.50 -8.83 1.66
CA GLY A 52 21.31 -8.14 2.67
C GLY A 52 20.56 -6.97 3.31
N VAL A 53 21.30 -6.06 3.95
CA VAL A 53 20.77 -4.84 4.60
C VAL A 53 21.42 -3.60 3.98
N HIS A 54 20.61 -2.71 3.43
CA HIS A 54 21.05 -1.48 2.76
C HIS A 54 20.34 -0.25 3.35
N MET A 55 20.90 0.30 4.45
CA MET A 55 20.30 1.43 5.17
C MET A 55 20.14 2.70 4.32
N SER A 56 21.05 2.94 3.36
CA SER A 56 20.89 4.08 2.42
C SER A 56 19.62 3.94 1.58
N LEU A 57 19.33 2.74 1.09
CA LEU A 57 18.11 2.46 0.32
C LEU A 57 16.87 2.53 1.21
N TYR A 58 16.96 2.07 2.46
CA TYR A 58 15.93 2.28 3.45
C TYR A 58 15.61 3.76 3.61
N THR A 59 16.62 4.60 3.89
CA THR A 59 16.45 6.04 4.07
C THR A 59 15.82 6.70 2.84
N ILE A 60 16.29 6.35 1.62
CA ILE A 60 15.72 6.89 0.37
C ILE A 60 14.24 6.52 0.25
N THR A 61 13.90 5.24 0.42
CA THR A 61 12.50 4.80 0.28
C THR A 61 11.60 5.30 1.41
N ASP A 62 12.15 5.57 2.57
CA ASP A 62 11.43 6.16 3.70
C ASP A 62 11.05 7.61 3.41
N TRP A 63 12.00 8.45 3.00
CA TRP A 63 11.72 9.81 2.56
C TRP A 63 10.79 9.89 1.36
N LEU A 64 10.96 9.01 0.37
CA LEU A 64 10.06 8.92 -0.77
C LEU A 64 8.66 8.43 -0.39
N GLY A 65 8.49 7.81 0.77
CA GLY A 65 7.20 7.50 1.37
C GLY A 65 6.33 8.74 1.65
N LEU A 66 6.93 9.95 1.71
CA LEU A 66 6.20 11.21 1.78
C LEU A 66 5.46 11.56 0.47
N VAL A 67 5.90 11.04 -0.67
CA VAL A 67 5.25 11.31 -1.96
C VAL A 67 3.79 10.88 -1.98
N PRO A 68 3.41 9.63 -1.65
CA PRO A 68 2.00 9.24 -1.52
C PRO A 68 1.22 10.13 -0.54
N ILE A 69 1.83 10.56 0.56
CA ILE A 69 1.18 11.47 1.54
C ILE A 69 0.87 12.82 0.88
N CYS A 70 1.79 13.37 0.08
CA CYS A 70 1.54 14.59 -0.69
C CYS A 70 0.35 14.41 -1.67
N PHE A 71 0.20 13.23 -2.30
CA PHE A 71 -0.96 12.94 -3.15
C PHE A 71 -2.26 12.89 -2.35
N ILE A 72 -2.27 12.24 -1.17
CA ILE A 72 -3.44 12.22 -0.27
C ILE A 72 -3.84 13.66 0.09
N MET A 73 -2.87 14.48 0.51
CA MET A 73 -3.11 15.88 0.86
C MET A 73 -3.62 16.68 -0.35
N GLY A 74 -3.01 16.51 -1.52
CA GLY A 74 -3.44 17.20 -2.75
C GLY A 74 -4.89 16.90 -3.13
N PHE A 75 -5.29 15.63 -3.11
CA PHE A 75 -6.69 15.25 -3.35
C PHE A 75 -7.62 15.68 -2.21
N GLY A 76 -7.15 15.68 -0.96
CA GLY A 76 -7.89 16.22 0.17
C GLY A 76 -8.16 17.72 0.03
N ILE A 77 -7.15 18.51 -0.35
CA ILE A 77 -7.29 19.94 -0.63
C ILE A 77 -8.27 20.17 -1.79
N LEU A 78 -8.16 19.39 -2.87
CA LEU A 78 -9.08 19.46 -4.00
C LEU A 78 -10.53 19.24 -3.56
N GLY A 79 -10.78 18.19 -2.76
CA GLY A 79 -12.11 17.90 -2.22
C GLY A 79 -12.62 19.01 -1.30
N LEU A 80 -11.76 19.56 -0.45
CA LEU A 80 -12.08 20.69 0.43
C LEU A 80 -12.44 21.95 -0.36
N CYS A 81 -11.67 22.28 -1.38
CA CYS A 81 -11.95 23.42 -2.26
C CYS A 81 -13.30 23.27 -2.98
N GLU A 82 -13.60 22.07 -3.48
CA GLU A 82 -14.91 21.81 -4.10
C GLU A 82 -16.05 21.92 -3.10
N TRP A 83 -15.88 21.39 -1.88
CA TRP A 83 -16.88 21.47 -0.82
C TRP A 83 -17.18 22.93 -0.44
N ILE A 84 -16.15 23.74 -0.17
CA ILE A 84 -16.31 25.15 0.16
C ILE A 84 -17.03 25.91 -0.97
N LYS A 85 -16.63 25.67 -2.23
CA LYS A 85 -17.19 26.34 -3.41
C LYS A 85 -18.66 26.00 -3.64
N ARG A 86 -19.04 24.74 -3.41
CA ARG A 86 -20.40 24.23 -3.66
C ARG A 86 -21.31 24.29 -2.43
N ARG A 87 -20.73 24.58 -1.24
CA ARG A 87 -21.42 24.65 0.08
C ARG A 87 -22.26 23.42 0.42
N ASN A 88 -21.96 22.27 -0.22
CA ASN A 88 -22.68 21.02 0.00
C ASN A 88 -21.73 19.85 -0.31
N LEU A 89 -21.50 18.98 0.69
CA LEU A 89 -20.61 17.83 0.57
C LEU A 89 -21.06 16.87 -0.54
N PHE A 90 -22.35 16.64 -0.69
CA PHE A 90 -22.89 15.75 -1.72
C PHE A 90 -22.81 16.29 -3.16
N LYS A 91 -22.39 17.55 -3.33
CA LYS A 91 -22.10 18.15 -4.63
C LYS A 91 -20.63 18.09 -5.01
N VAL A 92 -19.74 17.61 -4.12
CA VAL A 92 -18.33 17.35 -4.43
C VAL A 92 -18.26 16.22 -5.47
N ASP A 93 -17.23 16.25 -6.32
CA ASP A 93 -17.01 15.19 -7.30
C ASP A 93 -17.00 13.82 -6.62
N TYR A 94 -17.87 12.93 -7.07
CA TYR A 94 -18.02 11.59 -6.50
C TYR A 94 -16.72 10.82 -6.47
N ASN A 95 -15.85 10.99 -7.50
CA ASN A 95 -14.54 10.34 -7.56
C ASN A 95 -13.64 10.80 -6.39
N ILE A 96 -13.75 12.05 -5.95
CA ILE A 96 -12.99 12.58 -4.81
C ILE A 96 -13.58 12.10 -3.49
N LEU A 97 -14.92 12.04 -3.37
CA LEU A 97 -15.55 11.52 -2.15
C LEU A 97 -15.24 10.03 -1.94
N THR A 98 -15.34 9.22 -2.99
CA THR A 98 -15.00 7.79 -2.91
C THR A 98 -13.52 7.57 -2.63
N LEU A 99 -12.64 8.43 -3.17
CA LEU A 99 -11.21 8.39 -2.88
C LEU A 99 -10.94 8.73 -1.41
N GLY A 100 -11.60 9.75 -0.86
CA GLY A 100 -11.50 10.10 0.56
C GLY A 100 -11.96 8.95 1.46
N GLY A 101 -13.11 8.34 1.17
CA GLY A 101 -13.59 7.15 1.89
C GLY A 101 -12.62 5.97 1.80
N PHE A 102 -12.03 5.76 0.63
CA PHE A 102 -10.99 4.74 0.43
C PHE A 102 -9.75 4.99 1.30
N TYR A 103 -9.25 6.23 1.36
CA TYR A 103 -8.09 6.56 2.20
C TYR A 103 -8.37 6.41 3.70
N ILE A 104 -9.61 6.63 4.14
CA ILE A 104 -10.02 6.31 5.53
C ILE A 104 -9.87 4.81 5.79
N VAL A 105 -10.33 3.94 4.88
CA VAL A 105 -10.17 2.49 5.01
C VAL A 105 -8.69 2.09 5.06
N VAL A 106 -7.84 2.68 4.22
CA VAL A 106 -6.39 2.45 4.22
C VAL A 106 -5.76 2.86 5.56
N MET A 107 -6.15 4.01 6.10
CA MET A 107 -5.66 4.50 7.39
C MET A 107 -6.09 3.57 8.55
N VAL A 108 -7.34 3.11 8.54
CA VAL A 108 -7.82 2.15 9.55
C VAL A 108 -7.02 0.84 9.47
N ALA A 109 -6.76 0.33 8.27
CA ALA A 109 -5.94 -0.87 8.09
C ALA A 109 -4.49 -0.65 8.59
N TYR A 110 -3.90 0.51 8.29
CA TYR A 110 -2.57 0.88 8.79
C TYR A 110 -2.53 0.86 10.33
N ILE A 111 -3.44 1.59 10.98
CA ILE A 111 -3.51 1.67 12.46
C ILE A 111 -3.74 0.28 13.06
N PHE A 112 -4.60 -0.53 12.45
CA PHE A 112 -4.86 -1.89 12.91
C PHE A 112 -3.59 -2.73 13.00
N PHE A 113 -2.77 -2.73 11.94
CA PHE A 113 -1.54 -3.53 11.91
C PHE A 113 -0.38 -2.94 12.71
N GLU A 114 -0.38 -1.64 13.01
CA GLU A 114 0.54 -1.06 14.00
C GLU A 114 0.18 -1.51 15.43
N MET A 115 -1.10 -1.72 15.73
CA MET A 115 -1.55 -2.17 17.05
C MET A 115 -1.44 -3.69 17.22
N PHE A 116 -1.68 -4.47 16.16
CA PHE A 116 -1.65 -5.93 16.17
C PHE A 116 -0.43 -6.44 15.40
N VAL A 117 0.68 -6.57 16.12
CA VAL A 117 1.96 -6.99 15.52
C VAL A 117 1.91 -8.46 15.12
N VAL A 118 2.14 -8.74 13.84
CA VAL A 118 2.22 -10.10 13.27
C VAL A 118 3.67 -10.56 13.20
N ASN A 119 4.56 -9.73 12.63
CA ASN A 119 6.01 -9.94 12.59
C ASN A 119 6.73 -8.68 13.07
N TYR A 120 7.94 -8.86 13.59
CA TYR A 120 8.90 -7.79 13.83
C TYR A 120 9.92 -7.69 12.68
N ARG A 121 10.56 -6.53 12.53
CA ARG A 121 11.57 -6.28 11.50
C ARG A 121 12.77 -7.22 11.62
N PRO A 122 13.46 -7.53 10.48
CA PRO A 122 14.68 -8.32 10.49
C PRO A 122 15.86 -7.67 11.23
N ILE A 123 15.80 -6.36 11.43
CA ILE A 123 16.83 -5.58 12.12
C ILE A 123 16.20 -4.59 13.10
N LEU A 124 16.96 -4.18 14.10
CA LEU A 124 16.57 -3.09 15.00
C LEU A 124 16.73 -1.74 14.27
N ILE A 125 15.72 -0.90 14.32
CA ILE A 125 15.78 0.47 13.82
C ILE A 125 16.05 1.40 15.01
N ASN A 126 17.18 2.09 14.99
CA ASN A 126 17.64 2.92 16.11
C ASN A 126 17.66 2.18 17.46
N GLY A 127 17.94 0.88 17.45
CA GLY A 127 17.96 0.03 18.64
C GLY A 127 16.58 -0.44 19.12
N ILE A 128 15.50 -0.09 18.40
CA ILE A 128 14.12 -0.43 18.75
C ILE A 128 13.62 -1.57 17.86
N LEU A 129 12.91 -2.52 18.47
CA LEU A 129 12.21 -3.60 17.78
C LEU A 129 10.85 -3.09 17.32
N GLU A 130 10.70 -2.89 16.01
CA GLU A 130 9.49 -2.33 15.40
C GLU A 130 8.63 -3.40 14.72
N ALA A 131 7.32 -3.16 14.66
CA ALA A 131 6.40 -3.94 13.83
C ALA A 131 6.81 -3.89 12.36
N SER A 132 6.60 -4.98 11.64
CA SER A 132 7.04 -5.13 10.25
C SER A 132 5.93 -5.47 9.27
N TYR A 133 4.93 -6.24 9.71
CA TYR A 133 3.88 -6.78 8.86
C TYR A 133 2.55 -6.03 8.99
N PRO A 134 1.88 -5.76 7.87
CA PRO A 134 2.42 -5.73 6.50
C PRO A 134 3.34 -4.51 6.31
N SER A 135 4.22 -4.53 5.29
CA SER A 135 5.06 -3.36 5.03
C SER A 135 4.22 -2.11 4.76
N SER A 136 4.25 -1.17 5.71
CA SER A 136 3.45 0.06 5.68
C SER A 136 3.75 0.94 4.47
N THR A 137 5.03 1.08 4.10
CA THR A 137 5.43 1.83 2.91
C THR A 137 4.93 1.16 1.63
N THR A 138 5.03 -0.18 1.52
CA THR A 138 4.46 -0.93 0.38
C THR A 138 2.96 -0.73 0.28
N MET A 139 2.26 -0.86 1.42
CA MET A 139 0.81 -0.66 1.49
C MET A 139 0.42 0.76 1.08
N LEU A 140 1.10 1.78 1.61
CA LEU A 140 0.80 3.18 1.31
C LEU A 140 0.99 3.49 -0.18
N VAL A 141 2.14 3.12 -0.75
CA VAL A 141 2.43 3.37 -2.17
C VAL A 141 1.44 2.65 -3.07
N MET A 142 1.16 1.37 -2.82
CA MET A 142 0.26 0.57 -3.63
C MET A 142 -1.22 0.90 -3.44
N CYS A 143 -1.62 1.51 -2.32
CA CYS A 143 -2.98 2.01 -2.12
C CYS A 143 -3.19 3.41 -2.71
N VAL A 144 -2.17 4.27 -2.74
CA VAL A 144 -2.34 5.67 -3.13
C VAL A 144 -2.05 5.91 -4.60
N MET A 145 -0.98 5.32 -5.12
CA MET A 145 -0.52 5.66 -6.47
C MET A 145 -1.41 5.12 -7.61
N PRO A 146 -1.96 3.88 -7.57
CA PRO A 146 -2.88 3.44 -8.61
C PRO A 146 -4.19 4.25 -8.67
N PRO A 147 -4.87 4.60 -7.56
CA PRO A 147 -5.98 5.57 -7.60
C PRO A 147 -5.57 6.94 -8.15
N ALA A 148 -4.36 7.43 -7.88
CA ALA A 148 -3.87 8.68 -8.47
C ALA A 148 -3.80 8.60 -10.00
N ILE A 149 -3.34 7.47 -10.57
CA ILE A 149 -3.39 7.22 -12.02
C ILE A 149 -4.83 7.40 -12.55
N MET A 150 -5.81 6.81 -11.86
CA MET A 150 -7.22 6.92 -12.28
C MET A 150 -7.70 8.36 -12.24
N GLN A 151 -7.37 9.11 -11.19
CA GLN A 151 -7.72 10.53 -11.05
C GLN A 151 -7.05 11.41 -12.13
N PHE A 152 -5.79 11.18 -12.45
CA PHE A 152 -5.10 11.91 -13.52
C PHE A 152 -5.64 11.55 -14.90
N ASN A 153 -5.90 10.29 -15.17
CA ASN A 153 -6.45 9.85 -16.45
C ASN A 153 -7.84 10.45 -16.76
N SER A 154 -8.62 10.77 -15.73
CA SER A 154 -9.92 11.45 -15.91
C SER A 154 -9.77 12.96 -16.15
N ARG A 155 -8.68 13.59 -15.72
CA ARG A 155 -8.49 15.05 -15.73
C ARG A 155 -7.53 15.53 -16.84
N ILE A 156 -6.50 14.76 -17.18
CA ILE A 156 -5.53 15.11 -18.21
C ILE A 156 -6.13 14.78 -19.58
N LYS A 157 -6.15 15.76 -20.50
CA LYS A 157 -6.68 15.56 -21.87
C LYS A 157 -5.61 15.04 -22.85
N ASN A 158 -4.34 15.45 -22.68
CA ASN A 158 -3.26 15.09 -23.58
C ASN A 158 -2.81 13.63 -23.34
N ASN A 159 -2.91 12.79 -24.35
CA ASN A 159 -2.57 11.36 -24.28
C ASN A 159 -1.07 11.11 -24.03
N GLY A 160 -0.18 11.95 -24.56
CA GLY A 160 1.25 11.86 -24.31
C GLY A 160 1.59 12.11 -22.84
N VAL A 161 1.00 13.16 -22.26
CA VAL A 161 1.16 13.49 -20.83
C VAL A 161 0.59 12.37 -19.96
N LYS A 162 -0.61 11.83 -20.29
CA LYS A 162 -1.18 10.67 -19.57
C LYS A 162 -0.22 9.50 -19.54
N LYS A 163 0.33 9.15 -20.70
CA LYS A 163 1.26 8.01 -20.80
C LYS A 163 2.51 8.25 -19.96
N CYS A 164 3.08 9.44 -20.03
CA CYS A 164 4.26 9.81 -19.23
C CYS A 164 3.97 9.70 -17.72
N VAL A 165 2.88 10.31 -17.24
CA VAL A 165 2.46 10.26 -15.83
C VAL A 165 2.23 8.83 -15.38
N ASN A 166 1.53 8.02 -16.17
CA ASN A 166 1.25 6.62 -15.81
C ASN A 166 2.54 5.79 -15.71
N ILE A 167 3.46 5.94 -16.66
CA ILE A 167 4.76 5.25 -16.63
C ILE A 167 5.58 5.69 -15.42
N SER A 168 5.65 6.98 -15.13
CA SER A 168 6.39 7.52 -13.98
C SER A 168 5.83 6.99 -12.66
N ILE A 169 4.50 6.95 -12.51
CA ILE A 169 3.87 6.41 -11.30
C ILE A 169 4.12 4.90 -11.17
N LEU A 170 3.99 4.13 -12.25
CA LEU A 170 4.25 2.69 -12.22
C LEU A 170 5.72 2.39 -11.90
N ALA A 171 6.66 3.13 -12.49
CA ALA A 171 8.07 3.02 -12.17
C ALA A 171 8.36 3.36 -10.70
N PHE A 172 7.71 4.40 -10.18
CA PHE A 172 7.82 4.77 -8.77
C PHE A 172 7.28 3.67 -7.85
N ILE A 173 6.13 3.08 -8.13
CA ILE A 173 5.58 1.94 -7.36
C ILE A 173 6.58 0.78 -7.35
N ALA A 174 7.08 0.40 -8.53
CA ALA A 174 8.05 -0.70 -8.65
C ALA A 174 9.34 -0.42 -7.86
N PHE A 175 9.89 0.79 -8.00
CA PHE A 175 11.07 1.22 -7.25
C PHE A 175 10.85 1.15 -5.74
N MET A 176 9.71 1.63 -5.24
CA MET A 176 9.41 1.65 -3.81
C MET A 176 9.23 0.24 -3.24
N VAL A 177 8.48 -0.62 -3.92
CA VAL A 177 8.23 -2.00 -3.46
C VAL A 177 9.51 -2.83 -3.48
N ILE A 178 10.25 -2.79 -4.60
CA ILE A 178 11.53 -3.50 -4.74
C ILE A 178 12.57 -2.91 -3.77
N GLY A 179 12.63 -1.59 -3.66
CA GLY A 179 13.54 -0.90 -2.77
C GLY A 179 13.32 -1.26 -1.30
N ARG A 180 12.06 -1.39 -0.87
CA ARG A 180 11.75 -1.85 0.51
C ARG A 180 12.17 -3.30 0.74
N LEU A 181 12.01 -4.18 -0.25
CA LEU A 181 12.49 -5.55 -0.16
C LEU A 181 14.03 -5.60 -0.09
N VAL A 182 14.71 -4.92 -1.03
CA VAL A 182 16.17 -4.93 -1.15
C VAL A 182 16.83 -4.18 0.01
N SER A 183 16.16 -3.21 0.63
CA SER A 183 16.69 -2.53 1.82
C SER A 183 16.93 -3.46 3.01
N GLY A 184 16.29 -4.63 3.03
CA GLY A 184 16.45 -5.64 4.08
C GLY A 184 15.86 -5.26 5.44
N VAL A 185 14.99 -4.23 5.49
CA VAL A 185 14.31 -3.80 6.74
C VAL A 185 12.93 -4.42 6.91
N HIS A 186 12.46 -5.16 5.92
CA HIS A 186 11.24 -5.95 5.95
C HIS A 186 11.52 -7.38 5.47
N TRP A 187 10.79 -8.33 6.01
CA TRP A 187 10.77 -9.67 5.47
C TRP A 187 10.06 -9.71 4.12
N PHE A 188 10.40 -10.68 3.28
CA PHE A 188 9.68 -10.90 2.01
C PHE A 188 8.18 -11.08 2.24
N SER A 189 7.81 -11.82 3.27
CA SER A 189 6.41 -12.04 3.66
C SER A 189 5.65 -10.76 3.96
N ASP A 190 6.32 -9.71 4.49
CA ASP A 190 5.70 -8.44 4.81
C ASP A 190 5.37 -7.64 3.54
N ILE A 191 6.27 -7.71 2.55
CA ILE A 191 6.06 -7.09 1.23
C ILE A 191 4.89 -7.75 0.50
N ILE A 192 4.83 -9.10 0.50
CA ILE A 192 3.71 -9.85 -0.10
C ILE A 192 2.39 -9.50 0.60
N GLY A 193 2.37 -9.46 1.95
CA GLY A 193 1.20 -9.05 2.71
C GLY A 193 0.73 -7.64 2.32
N GLY A 194 1.64 -6.67 2.28
CA GLY A 194 1.33 -5.30 1.84
C GLY A 194 0.79 -5.25 0.41
N ALA A 195 1.37 -6.02 -0.51
CA ALA A 195 0.94 -6.08 -1.91
C ALA A 195 -0.46 -6.71 -2.07
N LEU A 196 -0.74 -7.81 -1.35
CA LEU A 196 -2.05 -8.48 -1.39
C LEU A 196 -3.16 -7.58 -0.85
N LEU A 197 -2.95 -7.01 0.34
CA LEU A 197 -3.91 -6.09 0.96
C LEU A 197 -4.21 -4.91 0.05
N SER A 198 -3.17 -4.24 -0.42
CA SER A 198 -3.31 -3.04 -1.26
C SER A 198 -3.98 -3.34 -2.59
N SER A 199 -3.57 -4.42 -3.26
CA SER A 199 -4.18 -4.82 -4.53
C SER A 199 -5.67 -5.14 -4.37
N GLY A 200 -6.03 -5.86 -3.28
CA GLY A 200 -7.42 -6.16 -2.95
C GLY A 200 -8.26 -4.90 -2.74
N LEU A 201 -7.77 -3.99 -1.89
CA LEU A 201 -8.44 -2.73 -1.59
C LEU A 201 -8.60 -1.84 -2.84
N VAL A 202 -7.54 -1.69 -3.65
CA VAL A 202 -7.55 -0.90 -4.88
C VAL A 202 -8.52 -1.47 -5.92
N MET A 203 -8.61 -2.79 -6.06
CA MET A 203 -9.57 -3.44 -6.98
C MET A 203 -11.02 -3.20 -6.55
N ILE A 204 -11.30 -3.21 -5.24
CA ILE A 204 -12.62 -2.85 -4.70
C ILE A 204 -12.91 -1.37 -4.95
N TYR A 205 -11.97 -0.46 -4.64
CA TYR A 205 -12.09 0.96 -4.94
C TYR A 205 -12.40 1.21 -6.43
N HIS A 206 -11.62 0.59 -7.32
CA HIS A 206 -11.84 0.67 -8.77
C HIS A 206 -13.26 0.24 -9.18
N SER A 207 -13.75 -0.86 -8.58
CA SER A 207 -15.11 -1.34 -8.86
C SER A 207 -16.18 -0.34 -8.41
N VAL A 208 -16.06 0.19 -7.18
CA VAL A 208 -17.00 1.17 -6.60
C VAL A 208 -16.99 2.47 -7.41
N ASN A 209 -15.81 3.00 -7.71
CA ASN A 209 -15.66 4.24 -8.47
C ASN A 209 -16.28 4.15 -9.87
N ASN A 210 -16.13 3.03 -10.57
CA ASN A 210 -16.71 2.81 -11.90
C ASN A 210 -18.23 2.59 -11.89
N ILE A 211 -18.82 2.12 -10.79
CA ILE A 211 -20.28 1.97 -10.68
C ILE A 211 -20.96 3.33 -10.67
N ALA A 212 -20.35 4.29 -10.03
CA ALA A 212 -20.91 5.60 -9.81
C ALA A 212 -20.79 6.55 -11.00
N GLN A 213 -19.78 6.39 -11.85
CA GLN A 213 -19.65 7.20 -13.08
C GLN A 213 -20.75 6.92 -14.14
N HIS A 214 -21.58 5.91 -13.91
CA HIS A 214 -22.62 5.49 -14.86
C HIS A 214 -24.05 5.58 -14.27
N LYS A 215 -24.20 6.23 -13.11
CA LYS A 215 -25.48 6.71 -12.58
C LYS A 215 -25.61 8.21 -12.83
#